data_0e5b3adfa6787e4e7d9d99a089f2f31d
#
_entry.id   0e5b3adfa6787e4e7d9d99a089f2f31d
#
_cell.length_a   1.000
_cell.length_b   1.000
_cell.length_c   1.000
_cell.angle_alpha   90.00
_cell.angle_beta   90.00
_cell.angle_gamma   90.00
#
_symmetry.space_group_name_H-M   'P 1'
#
loop_
_entity.id
_entity.type
_entity.pdbx_description
1 polymer ?
#
loop_
_entity_poly.entity_id
_entity_poly.type
_entity_poly.pdbx_seq_one_letter_code
_entity_poly.pdbx_strand_id
1 'polypeptide(L)'
;MRRKLATAAGALLAMAASVFAAPGPAQAAEEAAQGFHVSDGRLLDANGNDFVMRGVNHAHTWYPGRTEQALRDIKGLGANTVRVVLSSGDRWTKNDTADVANVVGQCKANRLVCVLEVHDTTGYGEQAGATTLDRAVDYWIGVRSAVEGQEKYVILNLGNEPHGNTGYTAWTADTAGAIGRMRSAGFDHTLMVDAPNWGQDWSHTMRDNAAGVFAADPDRNTMFSIHMYGVFDTAPEVRDYLNRFVANGLPILVGEFGDAHSDGNPDEDTIMGHTQRLGLGYLGWSWSGNGGGVEYLDLAVDFDAARLSDWGRRLFDGPDGIKQTAREASVYSGSGGDTQAPTTPGRPTASDVRANSVALSWPAATDDTGVTAYDVVRVDGTRESAVTTTAATSATVSGLTAATPYSFAVYARDAAGNRSPRSAAVSVTTADGTAAGTCAVTYRLSDWGTSFNADVTIRNTGTTAVKGWQLDFAFPGGQTLNSAWNARVTQQGTQLRATHEPWTETIPAGGSVSFGMNGSSTGGNGVPAAFTLNGASCAKS
;
A
#
# COMPACT_ATOMS: atom_id res chain seq x y z
N MET A 1 -20.00 -20.06 99.61
CA MET A 1 -18.90 -21.05 99.72
C MET A 1 -19.04 -22.09 98.60
N ARG A 2 -17.94 -22.51 98.10
CA ARG A 2 -17.72 -23.58 97.10
C ARG A 2 -17.96 -23.20 95.61
N ARG A 3 -16.83 -22.93 94.98
CA ARG A 3 -16.57 -22.89 93.55
C ARG A 3 -16.75 -24.26 92.91
N LYS A 4 -17.34 -24.31 91.76
CA LYS A 4 -17.22 -25.46 90.84
C LYS A 4 -16.61 -24.97 89.54
N LEU A 5 -15.47 -25.54 89.18
CA LEU A 5 -14.85 -25.44 87.88
C LEU A 5 -15.67 -26.18 86.86
N ALA A 6 -15.86 -25.62 85.68
CA ALA A 6 -16.35 -26.29 84.49
C ALA A 6 -15.30 -26.11 83.36
N THR A 7 -14.80 -27.22 82.92
CA THR A 7 -13.89 -27.42 81.81
C THR A 7 -14.61 -27.14 80.46
N ALA A 8 -14.05 -26.23 79.67
CA ALA A 8 -14.54 -26.00 78.30
C ALA A 8 -13.64 -26.79 77.33
N ALA A 9 -14.22 -27.66 76.56
CA ALA A 9 -13.61 -28.36 75.46
C ALA A 9 -13.69 -27.47 74.20
N GLY A 10 -12.52 -27.13 73.65
CA GLY A 10 -12.43 -26.35 72.42
C GLY A 10 -12.64 -27.22 71.18
N ALA A 11 -13.60 -26.86 70.38
CA ALA A 11 -13.76 -27.39 69.01
C ALA A 11 -13.08 -26.46 68.02
N LEU A 12 -12.03 -26.94 67.34
CA LEU A 12 -11.44 -26.27 66.22
C LEU A 12 -12.35 -26.43 65.00
N LEU A 13 -12.96 -25.32 64.56
CA LEU A 13 -13.56 -25.21 63.20
C LEU A 13 -12.48 -24.82 62.21
N ALA A 14 -12.14 -25.74 61.31
CA ALA A 14 -11.33 -25.40 60.11
C ALA A 14 -12.24 -24.73 59.09
N MET A 15 -12.06 -23.42 58.88
CA MET A 15 -12.65 -22.70 57.75
C MET A 15 -11.82 -22.97 56.50
N ALA A 16 -12.37 -23.74 55.57
CA ALA A 16 -11.87 -23.83 54.20
C ALA A 16 -12.24 -22.53 53.44
N ALA A 17 -11.28 -21.69 53.18
CA ALA A 17 -11.44 -20.52 52.29
C ALA A 17 -11.51 -21.00 50.85
N SER A 18 -12.71 -21.04 50.27
CA SER A 18 -12.92 -21.24 48.86
C SER A 18 -12.57 -19.94 48.15
N VAL A 19 -11.42 -19.91 47.47
CA VAL A 19 -11.03 -18.81 46.57
C VAL A 19 -11.92 -18.93 45.31
N PHE A 20 -12.96 -18.14 45.24
CA PHE A 20 -13.67 -17.92 43.98
C PHE A 20 -12.75 -17.08 43.10
N ALA A 21 -12.12 -17.69 42.09
CA ALA A 21 -11.51 -16.97 40.99
C ALA A 21 -12.64 -16.21 40.25
N ALA A 22 -12.61 -14.90 40.29
CA ALA A 22 -13.46 -14.09 39.44
C ALA A 22 -13.17 -14.46 37.96
N PRO A 23 -14.20 -14.70 37.13
CA PRO A 23 -13.96 -14.86 35.71
C PRO A 23 -13.33 -13.57 35.22
N GLY A 24 -12.16 -13.68 34.55
CA GLY A 24 -11.56 -12.58 33.82
C GLY A 24 -12.57 -11.98 32.82
N PRO A 25 -12.42 -10.71 32.45
CA PRO A 25 -13.31 -10.13 31.44
C PRO A 25 -13.31 -11.05 30.22
N ALA A 26 -14.49 -11.59 29.90
CA ALA A 26 -14.71 -12.26 28.65
C ALA A 26 -14.33 -11.24 27.58
N GLN A 27 -13.30 -11.53 26.81
CA GLN A 27 -12.99 -10.79 25.59
C GLN A 27 -14.26 -10.93 24.76
N ALA A 28 -15.00 -9.82 24.58
CA ALA A 28 -16.13 -9.80 23.69
C ALA A 28 -15.59 -10.31 22.35
N ALA A 29 -16.13 -11.42 21.87
CA ALA A 29 -15.90 -11.83 20.51
C ALA A 29 -16.28 -10.61 19.66
N GLU A 30 -15.34 -10.04 18.93
CA GLU A 30 -15.60 -9.00 17.97
C GLU A 30 -16.72 -9.55 17.08
N GLU A 31 -17.89 -8.91 17.12
CA GLU A 31 -19.02 -9.32 16.28
C GLU A 31 -18.49 -9.23 14.85
N ALA A 32 -18.45 -10.35 14.13
CA ALA A 32 -17.87 -10.40 12.78
C ALA A 32 -18.50 -9.31 11.95
N ALA A 33 -17.70 -8.39 11.46
CA ALA A 33 -18.16 -7.26 10.69
C ALA A 33 -19.10 -7.74 9.57
N GLN A 34 -20.28 -7.12 9.42
CA GLN A 34 -21.29 -7.60 8.47
C GLN A 34 -20.90 -7.32 7.02
N GLY A 35 -19.77 -6.64 6.76
CA GLY A 35 -19.32 -6.24 5.43
C GLY A 35 -17.79 -6.16 5.29
N PHE A 36 -17.36 -5.59 4.20
CA PHE A 36 -15.95 -5.19 4.06
C PHE A 36 -15.58 -4.25 5.21
N HIS A 37 -14.36 -4.40 5.71
CA HIS A 37 -13.89 -3.55 6.80
C HIS A 37 -12.37 -3.38 6.77
N VAL A 38 -11.92 -2.28 7.38
CA VAL A 38 -10.49 -1.98 7.53
C VAL A 38 -9.97 -2.51 8.86
N SER A 39 -8.89 -3.27 8.80
CA SER A 39 -8.14 -3.70 9.99
C SER A 39 -6.64 -3.59 9.71
N ASP A 40 -5.89 -2.98 10.63
CA ASP A 40 -4.43 -2.81 10.55
C ASP A 40 -3.93 -2.25 9.19
N GLY A 41 -4.69 -1.29 8.64
CA GLY A 41 -4.37 -0.65 7.36
C GLY A 41 -4.66 -1.52 6.13
N ARG A 42 -5.40 -2.61 6.30
CA ARG A 42 -5.76 -3.56 5.23
C ARG A 42 -7.27 -3.62 5.07
N LEU A 43 -7.73 -3.91 3.86
CA LEU A 43 -9.12 -4.19 3.59
C LEU A 43 -9.37 -5.69 3.78
N LEU A 44 -10.31 -6.03 4.64
CA LEU A 44 -10.77 -7.40 4.84
C LEU A 44 -12.18 -7.56 4.27
N ASP A 45 -12.49 -8.73 3.72
CA ASP A 45 -13.86 -9.06 3.32
C ASP A 45 -14.73 -9.43 4.54
N ALA A 46 -16.02 -9.65 4.32
CA ALA A 46 -16.96 -9.96 5.41
C ALA A 46 -16.67 -11.27 6.18
N ASN A 47 -15.80 -12.11 5.67
CA ASN A 47 -15.34 -13.32 6.35
C ASN A 47 -14.00 -13.11 7.08
N GLY A 48 -13.46 -11.88 7.08
CA GLY A 48 -12.22 -11.51 7.74
C GLY A 48 -10.95 -11.85 6.95
N ASN A 49 -11.07 -12.20 5.68
CA ASN A 49 -9.91 -12.47 4.82
C ASN A 49 -9.42 -11.21 4.14
N ASP A 50 -8.10 -11.07 3.99
CA ASP A 50 -7.52 -9.98 3.22
C ASP A 50 -8.09 -9.94 1.80
N PHE A 51 -8.54 -8.77 1.39
CA PHE A 51 -9.02 -8.56 0.04
C PHE A 51 -8.21 -7.46 -0.67
N VAL A 52 -7.54 -7.85 -1.75
CA VAL A 52 -6.75 -6.95 -2.59
C VAL A 52 -7.50 -6.71 -3.88
N MET A 53 -7.97 -5.49 -4.09
CA MET A 53 -8.68 -5.12 -5.31
C MET A 53 -7.77 -5.22 -6.53
N ARG A 54 -8.23 -5.93 -7.56
CA ARG A 54 -7.63 -6.04 -8.88
C ARG A 54 -8.73 -5.86 -9.90
N GLY A 55 -8.80 -4.69 -10.50
CA GLY A 55 -9.94 -4.40 -11.36
C GLY A 55 -9.77 -3.18 -12.24
N VAL A 56 -10.90 -2.70 -12.71
CA VAL A 56 -10.97 -1.59 -13.66
C VAL A 56 -12.14 -0.67 -13.32
N ASN A 57 -12.10 0.54 -13.86
CA ASN A 57 -13.19 1.49 -13.85
C ASN A 57 -14.14 1.23 -15.04
N HIS A 58 -15.46 1.39 -14.83
CA HIS A 58 -16.47 1.25 -15.87
C HIS A 58 -17.39 2.48 -15.90
N ALA A 59 -17.50 3.09 -17.05
CA ALA A 59 -18.18 4.36 -17.30
C ALA A 59 -19.72 4.20 -17.42
N HIS A 60 -20.40 3.65 -16.39
CA HIS A 60 -21.80 3.28 -16.41
C HIS A 60 -22.72 4.45 -16.73
N THR A 61 -22.55 5.60 -16.05
CA THR A 61 -23.47 6.74 -16.23
C THR A 61 -23.56 7.23 -17.67
N TRP A 62 -22.48 7.06 -18.46
CA TRP A 62 -22.44 7.45 -19.86
C TRP A 62 -22.82 6.30 -20.82
N TYR A 63 -22.64 5.06 -20.40
CA TYR A 63 -22.88 3.85 -21.20
C TYR A 63 -23.73 2.79 -20.46
N PRO A 64 -24.91 3.14 -19.91
CA PRO A 64 -25.69 2.20 -19.07
C PRO A 64 -26.10 0.92 -19.82
N GLY A 65 -26.33 1.02 -21.13
CA GLY A 65 -26.65 -0.16 -21.97
C GLY A 65 -25.46 -1.10 -22.23
N ARG A 66 -24.24 -0.73 -21.84
CA ARG A 66 -23.03 -1.57 -21.99
C ARG A 66 -22.66 -2.31 -20.70
N THR A 67 -23.20 -1.93 -19.55
CA THR A 67 -22.74 -2.38 -18.24
C THR A 67 -22.85 -3.88 -18.05
N GLU A 68 -23.97 -4.49 -18.43
CA GLU A 68 -24.17 -5.94 -18.27
C GLU A 68 -23.10 -6.74 -19.01
N GLN A 69 -22.79 -6.38 -20.26
CA GLN A 69 -21.72 -7.05 -21.04
C GLN A 69 -20.34 -6.71 -20.47
N ALA A 70 -20.08 -5.44 -20.16
CA ALA A 70 -18.80 -5.01 -19.59
C ALA A 70 -18.44 -5.78 -18.31
N LEU A 71 -19.38 -5.95 -17.38
CA LEU A 71 -19.12 -6.69 -16.14
C LEU A 71 -18.82 -8.17 -16.38
N ARG A 72 -19.53 -8.81 -17.33
CA ARG A 72 -19.21 -10.20 -17.75
C ARG A 72 -17.80 -10.31 -18.32
N ASP A 73 -17.43 -9.37 -19.18
CA ASP A 73 -16.14 -9.38 -19.87
C ASP A 73 -14.99 -9.08 -18.90
N ILE A 74 -15.15 -8.07 -18.04
CA ILE A 74 -14.19 -7.72 -16.98
C ILE A 74 -13.94 -8.93 -16.06
N LYS A 75 -15.02 -9.62 -15.65
CA LYS A 75 -14.90 -10.86 -14.88
C LYS A 75 -14.22 -11.97 -15.67
N GLY A 76 -14.60 -12.15 -16.93
CA GLY A 76 -14.00 -13.15 -17.83
C GLY A 76 -12.50 -12.95 -18.02
N LEU A 77 -12.01 -11.71 -17.91
CA LEU A 77 -10.59 -11.37 -17.94
C LEU A 77 -9.90 -11.50 -16.55
N GLY A 78 -10.63 -11.96 -15.53
CA GLY A 78 -10.07 -12.35 -14.24
C GLY A 78 -10.15 -11.28 -13.15
N ALA A 79 -10.78 -10.12 -13.36
CA ALA A 79 -10.92 -9.10 -12.33
C ALA A 79 -11.77 -9.60 -11.14
N ASN A 80 -11.49 -9.05 -9.96
CA ASN A 80 -12.28 -9.29 -8.75
C ASN A 80 -13.09 -8.07 -8.31
N THR A 81 -12.82 -6.90 -8.88
CA THR A 81 -13.43 -5.61 -8.52
C THR A 81 -13.75 -4.81 -9.78
N VAL A 82 -14.83 -4.05 -9.73
CA VAL A 82 -15.14 -2.99 -10.70
C VAL A 82 -15.49 -1.71 -9.94
N ARG A 83 -14.91 -0.58 -10.34
CA ARG A 83 -15.34 0.75 -9.88
C ARG A 83 -16.29 1.33 -10.92
N VAL A 84 -17.51 1.60 -10.50
CA VAL A 84 -18.62 1.96 -11.40
C VAL A 84 -18.93 3.44 -11.25
N VAL A 85 -18.80 4.16 -12.35
CA VAL A 85 -19.07 5.59 -12.46
C VAL A 85 -20.57 5.83 -12.43
N LEU A 86 -21.05 6.56 -11.40
CA LEU A 86 -22.43 7.01 -11.27
C LEU A 86 -22.51 8.53 -11.30
N SER A 87 -23.70 9.07 -11.50
CA SER A 87 -24.01 10.50 -11.42
C SER A 87 -25.12 10.79 -10.42
N SER A 88 -24.92 11.83 -9.62
CA SER A 88 -25.93 12.39 -8.74
C SER A 88 -27.08 13.11 -9.48
N GLY A 89 -26.85 13.47 -10.74
CA GLY A 89 -27.75 14.29 -11.55
C GLY A 89 -27.39 15.77 -11.56
N ASP A 90 -26.33 16.17 -10.87
CA ASP A 90 -25.88 17.57 -10.86
C ASP A 90 -25.14 17.92 -12.17
N ARG A 91 -24.43 16.98 -12.74
CA ARG A 91 -23.63 17.19 -13.97
C ARG A 91 -24.09 16.32 -15.15
N TRP A 92 -24.48 15.06 -14.89
CA TRP A 92 -24.95 14.13 -15.92
C TRP A 92 -26.30 13.54 -15.54
N THR A 93 -26.81 12.60 -16.33
CA THR A 93 -28.05 11.91 -16.04
C THR A 93 -27.96 11.15 -14.73
N LYS A 94 -28.86 11.42 -13.80
CA LYS A 94 -28.90 10.76 -12.51
C LYS A 94 -29.10 9.25 -12.64
N ASN A 95 -28.24 8.48 -11.98
CA ASN A 95 -28.50 7.08 -11.72
C ASN A 95 -29.42 6.95 -10.50
N ASP A 96 -30.67 6.57 -10.70
CA ASP A 96 -31.65 6.47 -9.62
C ASP A 96 -31.47 5.19 -8.78
N THR A 97 -32.29 5.04 -7.75
CA THR A 97 -32.24 3.89 -6.84
C THR A 97 -32.40 2.54 -7.56
N ALA A 98 -33.27 2.48 -8.57
CA ALA A 98 -33.52 1.25 -9.30
C ALA A 98 -32.31 0.87 -10.18
N ASP A 99 -31.68 1.85 -10.79
CA ASP A 99 -30.50 1.68 -11.62
C ASP A 99 -29.29 1.26 -10.76
N VAL A 100 -29.05 1.92 -9.64
CA VAL A 100 -28.00 1.53 -8.67
C VAL A 100 -28.21 0.10 -8.17
N ALA A 101 -29.43 -0.28 -7.80
CA ALA A 101 -29.75 -1.65 -7.38
C ALA A 101 -29.50 -2.68 -8.51
N ASN A 102 -29.80 -2.32 -9.77
CA ASN A 102 -29.51 -3.15 -10.93
C ASN A 102 -28.01 -3.34 -11.13
N VAL A 103 -27.20 -2.27 -11.03
CA VAL A 103 -25.72 -2.34 -11.09
C VAL A 103 -25.17 -3.26 -10.01
N VAL A 104 -25.61 -3.08 -8.76
CA VAL A 104 -25.21 -3.98 -7.64
C VAL A 104 -25.57 -5.43 -7.93
N GLY A 105 -26.78 -5.68 -8.44
CA GLY A 105 -27.22 -7.02 -8.84
C GLY A 105 -26.33 -7.63 -9.91
N GLN A 106 -25.94 -6.86 -10.92
CA GLN A 106 -25.05 -7.29 -11.99
C GLN A 106 -23.61 -7.57 -11.49
N CYS A 107 -23.07 -6.72 -10.61
CA CYS A 107 -21.77 -6.98 -9.97
C CYS A 107 -21.80 -8.32 -9.23
N LYS A 108 -22.82 -8.55 -8.39
CA LYS A 108 -23.00 -9.80 -7.62
C LYS A 108 -23.13 -11.02 -8.52
N ALA A 109 -23.93 -10.92 -9.59
CA ALA A 109 -24.12 -12.00 -10.56
C ALA A 109 -22.79 -12.41 -11.24
N ASN A 110 -21.88 -11.45 -11.41
CA ASN A 110 -20.55 -11.66 -11.96
C ASN A 110 -19.47 -11.89 -10.88
N ARG A 111 -19.84 -12.00 -9.58
CA ARG A 111 -18.90 -12.23 -8.49
C ARG A 111 -17.78 -11.17 -8.45
N LEU A 112 -18.15 -9.90 -8.69
CA LEU A 112 -17.30 -8.74 -8.63
C LEU A 112 -17.63 -7.91 -7.38
N VAL A 113 -16.63 -7.45 -6.64
CA VAL A 113 -16.82 -6.41 -5.64
C VAL A 113 -17.12 -5.11 -6.38
N CYS A 114 -18.21 -4.46 -5.98
CA CYS A 114 -18.71 -3.26 -6.62
C CYS A 114 -18.25 -2.02 -5.82
N VAL A 115 -17.33 -1.25 -6.36
CA VAL A 115 -17.02 0.09 -5.85
C VAL A 115 -17.90 1.08 -6.61
N LEU A 116 -18.86 1.68 -5.94
CA LEU A 116 -19.75 2.67 -6.55
C LEU A 116 -19.22 4.07 -6.25
N GLU A 117 -19.13 4.96 -7.23
CA GLU A 117 -18.63 6.32 -7.05
C GLU A 117 -19.54 7.37 -7.69
N VAL A 118 -19.55 8.59 -7.15
CA VAL A 118 -20.23 9.76 -7.71
C VAL A 118 -19.24 10.62 -8.46
N HIS A 119 -19.36 10.67 -9.79
CA HIS A 119 -18.38 11.36 -10.65
C HIS A 119 -18.61 12.88 -10.76
N ASP A 120 -19.76 13.37 -10.29
CA ASP A 120 -20.15 14.79 -10.40
C ASP A 120 -19.23 15.71 -9.59
N THR A 121 -18.44 15.19 -8.65
CA THR A 121 -17.53 15.99 -7.81
C THR A 121 -16.20 16.30 -8.51
N THR A 122 -15.91 15.64 -9.65
CA THR A 122 -14.63 15.74 -10.34
C THR A 122 -14.22 17.18 -10.62
N GLY A 123 -13.09 17.60 -10.04
CA GLY A 123 -12.52 18.92 -10.24
C GLY A 123 -13.32 20.07 -9.64
N TYR A 124 -14.10 19.82 -8.57
CA TYR A 124 -14.86 20.87 -7.89
C TYR A 124 -13.98 22.09 -7.58
N GLY A 125 -14.55 23.28 -7.83
CA GLY A 125 -13.85 24.56 -7.71
C GLY A 125 -13.22 25.06 -9.01
N GLU A 126 -12.98 24.18 -9.99
CA GLU A 126 -12.40 24.53 -11.30
C GLU A 126 -13.30 24.07 -12.46
N GLN A 127 -13.82 22.86 -12.38
CA GLN A 127 -14.65 22.28 -13.43
C GLN A 127 -16.08 22.80 -13.36
N ALA A 128 -16.56 23.39 -14.45
CA ALA A 128 -17.95 23.85 -14.55
C ALA A 128 -18.94 22.68 -14.36
N GLY A 129 -19.93 22.87 -13.48
CA GLY A 129 -20.93 21.88 -13.17
C GLY A 129 -20.51 20.82 -12.15
N ALA A 130 -19.26 20.82 -11.70
CA ALA A 130 -18.84 19.95 -10.61
C ALA A 130 -19.55 20.32 -9.30
N THR A 131 -19.93 19.30 -8.54
CA THR A 131 -20.67 19.47 -7.28
C THR A 131 -19.80 19.20 -6.05
N THR A 132 -20.29 19.55 -4.86
CA THR A 132 -19.57 19.34 -3.59
C THR A 132 -19.71 17.90 -3.10
N LEU A 133 -18.79 17.45 -2.23
CA LEU A 133 -18.95 16.18 -1.50
C LEU A 133 -20.24 16.14 -0.68
N ASP A 134 -20.65 17.27 -0.12
CA ASP A 134 -21.88 17.37 0.65
C ASP A 134 -23.13 17.00 -0.17
N ARG A 135 -23.19 17.44 -1.44
CA ARG A 135 -24.26 17.05 -2.38
C ARG A 135 -24.14 15.61 -2.85
N ALA A 136 -22.92 15.09 -3.01
CA ALA A 136 -22.73 13.68 -3.29
C ALA A 136 -23.25 12.81 -2.14
N VAL A 137 -23.10 13.24 -0.88
CA VAL A 137 -23.70 12.57 0.28
C VAL A 137 -25.22 12.63 0.24
N ASP A 138 -25.83 13.75 -0.18
CA ASP A 138 -27.30 13.82 -0.40
C ASP A 138 -27.78 12.77 -1.40
N TYR A 139 -27.02 12.57 -2.48
CA TYR A 139 -27.32 11.50 -3.44
C TYR A 139 -27.23 10.11 -2.79
N TRP A 140 -26.16 9.81 -2.06
CA TRP A 140 -26.01 8.51 -1.37
C TRP A 140 -27.17 8.23 -0.42
N ILE A 141 -27.58 9.23 0.36
CA ILE A 141 -28.74 9.13 1.26
C ILE A 141 -30.02 8.85 0.44
N GLY A 142 -30.17 9.51 -0.71
CA GLY A 142 -31.32 9.35 -1.60
C GLY A 142 -31.44 7.96 -2.24
N VAL A 143 -30.31 7.28 -2.48
CA VAL A 143 -30.26 5.93 -3.08
C VAL A 143 -29.94 4.83 -2.06
N ARG A 144 -29.94 5.13 -0.76
CA ARG A 144 -29.53 4.22 0.31
C ARG A 144 -30.16 2.84 0.19
N SER A 145 -31.45 2.74 -0.11
CA SER A 145 -32.16 1.46 -0.19
C SER A 145 -31.64 0.52 -1.29
N ALA A 146 -30.84 1.01 -2.24
CA ALA A 146 -30.19 0.18 -3.26
C ALA A 146 -28.93 -0.54 -2.73
N VAL A 147 -28.32 0.01 -1.69
CA VAL A 147 -27.03 -0.48 -1.17
C VAL A 147 -27.14 -1.03 0.26
N GLU A 148 -28.18 -0.69 1.01
CA GLU A 148 -28.43 -1.18 2.37
C GLU A 148 -28.48 -2.73 2.40
N GLY A 149 -27.70 -3.35 3.30
CA GLY A 149 -27.55 -4.80 3.37
C GLY A 149 -26.63 -5.41 2.28
N GLN A 150 -25.91 -4.56 1.54
CA GLN A 150 -24.95 -4.98 0.51
C GLN A 150 -23.48 -4.77 0.93
N GLU A 151 -23.21 -4.51 2.19
CA GLU A 151 -21.89 -4.20 2.76
C GLU A 151 -20.84 -5.29 2.46
N LYS A 152 -21.29 -6.52 2.21
CA LYS A 152 -20.43 -7.67 1.83
C LYS A 152 -19.94 -7.61 0.37
N TYR A 153 -20.57 -6.78 -0.45
CA TYR A 153 -20.38 -6.77 -1.90
C TYR A 153 -20.08 -5.39 -2.45
N VAL A 154 -20.38 -4.34 -1.68
CA VAL A 154 -20.35 -2.94 -2.12
C VAL A 154 -19.45 -2.11 -1.22
N ILE A 155 -18.62 -1.28 -1.84
CA ILE A 155 -17.83 -0.21 -1.23
C ILE A 155 -18.32 1.10 -1.82
N LEU A 156 -18.49 2.15 -1.01
CA LEU A 156 -18.99 3.44 -1.45
C LEU A 156 -17.86 4.45 -1.53
N ASN A 157 -17.50 4.84 -2.74
CA ASN A 157 -16.59 5.94 -3.00
C ASN A 157 -17.38 7.25 -3.01
N LEU A 158 -17.15 8.08 -2.01
CA LEU A 158 -18.02 9.22 -1.69
C LEU A 158 -18.18 10.20 -2.85
N GLY A 159 -17.10 10.49 -3.56
CA GLY A 159 -17.09 11.33 -4.75
C GLY A 159 -15.73 11.26 -5.45
N ASN A 160 -15.76 11.26 -6.77
CA ASN A 160 -14.57 11.22 -7.62
C ASN A 160 -13.81 12.54 -7.55
N GLU A 161 -12.51 12.49 -7.33
CA GLU A 161 -11.58 13.64 -7.44
C GLU A 161 -12.13 14.96 -6.86
N PRO A 162 -12.60 14.95 -5.60
CA PRO A 162 -13.21 16.12 -5.00
C PRO A 162 -12.14 17.21 -4.80
N HIS A 163 -12.40 18.38 -5.33
CA HIS A 163 -11.49 19.51 -5.46
C HIS A 163 -10.44 19.37 -6.58
N GLY A 164 -10.43 20.32 -7.50
CA GLY A 164 -9.37 20.56 -8.44
C GLY A 164 -8.15 21.20 -7.76
N ASN A 165 -7.42 22.04 -8.50
CA ASN A 165 -6.24 22.72 -7.96
C ASN A 165 -6.63 24.01 -7.18
N THR A 166 -7.90 24.38 -7.19
CA THR A 166 -8.44 25.51 -6.44
C THR A 166 -9.26 25.00 -5.25
N GLY A 167 -9.00 25.53 -4.06
CA GLY A 167 -9.76 25.20 -2.86
C GLY A 167 -9.47 23.82 -2.25
N TYR A 168 -8.49 23.08 -2.76
CA TYR A 168 -8.12 21.74 -2.30
C TYR A 168 -7.79 21.65 -0.79
N THR A 169 -7.42 22.75 -0.15
CA THR A 169 -7.15 22.80 1.30
C THR A 169 -8.41 22.54 2.14
N ALA A 170 -9.62 22.66 1.56
CA ALA A 170 -10.87 22.30 2.23
C ALA A 170 -11.10 20.78 2.29
N TRP A 171 -10.37 19.99 1.48
CA TRP A 171 -10.54 18.54 1.36
C TRP A 171 -10.63 17.82 2.71
N THR A 172 -9.75 18.14 3.65
CA THR A 172 -9.72 17.49 4.98
C THR A 172 -11.02 17.68 5.76
N ALA A 173 -11.55 18.90 5.79
CA ALA A 173 -12.78 19.21 6.50
C ALA A 173 -14.02 18.66 5.77
N ASP A 174 -14.07 18.82 4.46
CA ASP A 174 -15.20 18.39 3.63
C ASP A 174 -15.31 16.86 3.64
N THR A 175 -14.17 16.14 3.53
CA THR A 175 -14.13 14.67 3.56
C THR A 175 -14.53 14.14 4.95
N ALA A 176 -13.99 14.69 6.03
CA ALA A 176 -14.39 14.30 7.38
C ALA A 176 -15.88 14.58 7.64
N GLY A 177 -16.40 15.72 7.15
CA GLY A 177 -17.82 16.06 7.21
C GLY A 177 -18.70 15.08 6.43
N ALA A 178 -18.28 14.72 5.21
CA ALA A 178 -18.99 13.76 4.36
C ALA A 178 -19.05 12.37 5.03
N ILE A 179 -17.93 11.86 5.55
CA ILE A 179 -17.88 10.61 6.31
C ILE A 179 -18.85 10.64 7.49
N GLY A 180 -18.79 11.71 8.32
CA GLY A 180 -19.66 11.86 9.47
C GLY A 180 -21.16 11.87 9.11
N ARG A 181 -21.53 12.51 7.98
CA ARG A 181 -22.91 12.48 7.45
C ARG A 181 -23.32 11.09 6.97
N MET A 182 -22.46 10.36 6.27
CA MET A 182 -22.73 8.98 5.83
C MET A 182 -22.98 8.08 7.04
N ARG A 183 -22.11 8.12 8.06
CA ARG A 183 -22.29 7.34 9.29
C ARG A 183 -23.58 7.73 10.04
N SER A 184 -23.85 9.03 10.16
CA SER A 184 -25.11 9.53 10.77
C SER A 184 -26.35 9.10 10.00
N ALA A 185 -26.25 8.88 8.70
CA ALA A 185 -27.32 8.34 7.86
C ALA A 185 -27.44 6.81 7.93
N GLY A 186 -26.58 6.12 8.69
CA GLY A 186 -26.61 4.67 8.92
C GLY A 186 -26.01 3.86 7.79
N PHE A 187 -24.94 4.33 7.17
CA PHE A 187 -24.13 3.54 6.23
C PHE A 187 -22.99 2.87 6.98
N ASP A 188 -22.99 1.54 7.03
CA ASP A 188 -21.95 0.70 7.67
C ASP A 188 -20.89 0.22 6.65
N HIS A 189 -21.06 0.57 5.39
CA HIS A 189 -20.14 0.20 4.29
C HIS A 189 -18.71 0.69 4.57
N THR A 190 -17.71 -0.01 4.02
CA THR A 190 -16.41 0.61 3.79
C THR A 190 -16.61 1.82 2.90
N LEU A 191 -16.17 2.99 3.36
CA LEU A 191 -16.15 4.22 2.58
C LEU A 191 -14.80 4.37 1.89
N MET A 192 -14.81 4.83 0.65
CA MET A 192 -13.62 5.20 -0.09
C MET A 192 -13.62 6.70 -0.31
N VAL A 193 -12.47 7.35 -0.15
CA VAL A 193 -12.31 8.80 -0.35
C VAL A 193 -11.13 9.07 -1.27
N ASP A 194 -11.41 9.80 -2.35
CA ASP A 194 -10.39 10.15 -3.32
C ASP A 194 -9.61 11.39 -2.87
N ALA A 195 -8.38 11.48 -3.34
CA ALA A 195 -7.50 12.61 -3.13
C ALA A 195 -8.02 13.88 -3.85
N PRO A 196 -7.66 15.08 -3.37
CA PRO A 196 -7.87 16.33 -4.09
C PRO A 196 -6.86 16.48 -5.24
N ASN A 197 -6.85 17.66 -5.87
CA ASN A 197 -5.98 17.98 -7.01
C ASN A 197 -6.18 17.02 -8.19
N TRP A 198 -7.47 16.86 -8.60
CA TRP A 198 -7.81 15.92 -9.65
C TRP A 198 -7.35 14.49 -9.32
N GLY A 199 -7.58 14.06 -8.08
CA GLY A 199 -7.21 12.74 -7.59
C GLY A 199 -5.73 12.50 -7.37
N GLN A 200 -4.83 13.40 -7.82
CA GLN A 200 -3.38 13.15 -7.86
C GLN A 200 -2.61 13.67 -6.63
N ASP A 201 -3.25 14.43 -5.74
CA ASP A 201 -2.68 14.92 -4.46
C ASP A 201 -1.27 15.53 -4.57
N TRP A 202 -0.95 16.23 -5.66
CA TRP A 202 0.37 16.84 -5.82
C TRP A 202 0.71 17.84 -4.69
N SER A 203 -0.31 18.37 -4.03
CA SER A 203 -0.17 19.22 -2.83
C SER A 203 0.13 18.44 -1.55
N HIS A 204 0.02 17.10 -1.59
CA HIS A 204 0.12 16.19 -0.46
C HIS A 204 -0.92 16.44 0.64
N THR A 205 -2.05 17.03 0.30
CA THR A 205 -3.13 17.35 1.26
C THR A 205 -3.74 16.08 1.85
N MET A 206 -4.09 15.08 1.03
CA MET A 206 -4.57 13.80 1.53
C MET A 206 -3.46 13.08 2.30
N ARG A 207 -2.28 12.97 1.72
CA ARG A 207 -1.14 12.27 2.33
C ARG A 207 -0.84 12.73 3.76
N ASP A 208 -0.87 14.04 3.98
CA ASP A 208 -0.44 14.63 5.26
C ASP A 208 -1.60 14.71 6.28
N ASN A 209 -2.87 14.58 5.85
CA ASN A 209 -4.05 14.68 6.70
C ASN A 209 -4.86 13.37 6.82
N ALA A 210 -4.52 12.31 6.08
CA ALA A 210 -5.27 11.05 6.04
C ALA A 210 -5.48 10.44 7.44
N ALA A 211 -4.49 10.49 8.32
CA ALA A 211 -4.62 9.97 9.67
C ALA A 211 -5.73 10.69 10.48
N GLY A 212 -5.86 12.01 10.30
CA GLY A 212 -6.92 12.80 10.92
C GLY A 212 -8.31 12.48 10.36
N VAL A 213 -8.41 12.32 9.03
CA VAL A 213 -9.65 11.93 8.33
C VAL A 213 -10.07 10.53 8.74
N PHE A 214 -9.15 9.56 8.77
CA PHE A 214 -9.42 8.21 9.25
C PHE A 214 -9.87 8.18 10.71
N ALA A 215 -9.27 9.04 11.54
CA ALA A 215 -9.64 9.18 12.94
C ALA A 215 -11.04 9.81 13.14
N ALA A 216 -11.52 10.59 12.19
CA ALA A 216 -12.86 11.20 12.22
C ALA A 216 -13.98 10.20 11.88
N ASP A 217 -13.68 9.07 11.24
CA ASP A 217 -14.65 8.00 11.02
C ASP A 217 -14.87 7.22 12.34
N PRO A 218 -16.07 7.25 12.95
CA PRO A 218 -16.35 6.53 14.18
C PRO A 218 -16.18 5.00 14.02
N ASP A 219 -16.43 4.48 12.81
CA ASP A 219 -16.34 3.04 12.51
C ASP A 219 -14.94 2.62 12.08
N ARG A 220 -14.03 3.59 11.86
CA ARG A 220 -12.66 3.31 11.35
C ARG A 220 -12.66 2.47 10.08
N ASN A 221 -13.70 2.58 9.28
CA ASN A 221 -13.93 1.80 8.07
C ASN A 221 -13.89 2.69 6.79
N THR A 222 -12.88 3.56 6.73
CA THR A 222 -12.61 4.42 5.57
C THR A 222 -11.26 4.04 4.94
N MET A 223 -11.20 3.92 3.61
CA MET A 223 -9.98 3.73 2.85
C MET A 223 -9.71 4.89 1.91
N PHE A 224 -8.44 5.12 1.59
CA PHE A 224 -7.99 6.22 0.75
C PHE A 224 -7.73 5.74 -0.68
N SER A 225 -8.05 6.59 -1.65
CA SER A 225 -7.88 6.34 -3.07
C SER A 225 -7.03 7.45 -3.68
N ILE A 226 -5.95 7.08 -4.33
CA ILE A 226 -5.08 7.98 -5.10
C ILE A 226 -5.23 7.66 -6.58
N HIS A 227 -5.31 8.70 -7.43
CA HIS A 227 -5.28 8.57 -8.87
C HIS A 227 -3.87 8.87 -9.34
N MET A 228 -3.23 7.91 -10.00
CA MET A 228 -1.85 8.04 -10.40
C MET A 228 -1.74 8.26 -11.91
N TYR A 229 -1.60 9.53 -12.28
CA TYR A 229 -1.35 9.99 -13.63
C TYR A 229 -0.01 10.72 -13.70
N GLY A 230 0.12 11.85 -14.41
CA GLY A 230 1.39 12.50 -14.69
C GLY A 230 2.20 12.97 -13.48
N VAL A 231 1.59 13.13 -12.31
CA VAL A 231 2.31 13.40 -11.05
C VAL A 231 3.15 12.20 -10.58
N PHE A 232 2.84 11.01 -11.08
CA PHE A 232 3.48 9.74 -10.69
C PHE A 232 4.24 9.11 -11.87
N ASP A 233 5.04 9.91 -12.56
CA ASP A 233 5.80 9.50 -13.74
C ASP A 233 7.13 8.80 -13.42
N THR A 234 7.49 8.68 -12.14
CA THR A 234 8.71 8.01 -11.69
C THR A 234 8.46 7.02 -10.55
N ALA A 235 9.28 5.97 -10.52
CA ALA A 235 9.24 4.95 -9.46
C ALA A 235 9.41 5.51 -8.02
N PRO A 236 10.26 6.52 -7.74
CA PRO A 236 10.34 7.13 -6.42
C PRO A 236 9.04 7.77 -5.96
N GLU A 237 8.34 8.52 -6.82
CA GLU A 237 7.08 9.21 -6.49
C GLU A 237 6.01 8.21 -6.10
N VAL A 238 5.79 7.18 -6.91
CA VAL A 238 4.86 6.09 -6.62
C VAL A 238 5.19 5.42 -5.28
N ARG A 239 6.46 5.03 -5.09
CA ARG A 239 6.88 4.31 -3.87
C ARG A 239 6.80 5.17 -2.62
N ASP A 240 7.27 6.40 -2.68
CA ASP A 240 7.26 7.30 -1.52
C ASP A 240 5.84 7.58 -1.06
N TYR A 241 4.92 7.81 -2.01
CA TYR A 241 3.53 8.08 -1.68
C TYR A 241 2.86 6.89 -0.98
N LEU A 242 2.89 5.70 -1.61
CA LEU A 242 2.26 4.50 -1.08
C LEU A 242 2.89 4.03 0.24
N ASN A 243 4.21 4.07 0.34
CA ASN A 243 4.93 3.66 1.54
C ASN A 243 4.56 4.51 2.77
N ARG A 244 4.21 5.79 2.60
CA ARG A 244 3.79 6.64 3.73
C ARG A 244 2.48 6.18 4.34
N PHE A 245 1.51 5.79 3.53
CA PHE A 245 0.24 5.24 4.03
C PHE A 245 0.48 3.92 4.77
N VAL A 246 1.22 3.00 4.16
CA VAL A 246 1.54 1.71 4.78
C VAL A 246 2.31 1.89 6.10
N ALA A 247 3.32 2.79 6.13
CA ALA A 247 4.08 3.08 7.33
C ALA A 247 3.24 3.66 8.48
N ASN A 248 2.16 4.36 8.14
CA ASN A 248 1.21 4.92 9.10
C ASN A 248 0.06 3.95 9.45
N GLY A 249 0.02 2.76 8.87
CA GLY A 249 -1.06 1.78 9.06
C GLY A 249 -2.40 2.27 8.50
N LEU A 250 -2.37 3.05 7.42
CA LEU A 250 -3.55 3.58 6.75
C LEU A 250 -3.85 2.80 5.46
N PRO A 251 -5.11 2.41 5.22
CA PRO A 251 -5.49 1.68 4.02
C PRO A 251 -5.51 2.61 2.80
N ILE A 252 -4.82 2.22 1.74
CA ILE A 252 -4.79 2.96 0.47
C ILE A 252 -4.86 2.01 -0.71
N LEU A 253 -5.44 2.47 -1.82
CA LEU A 253 -5.32 1.83 -3.13
C LEU A 253 -5.03 2.89 -4.20
N VAL A 254 -4.63 2.41 -5.39
CA VAL A 254 -4.62 3.24 -6.61
C VAL A 254 -5.98 3.08 -7.28
N GLY A 255 -6.87 4.09 -7.11
CA GLY A 255 -8.26 4.05 -7.59
C GLY A 255 -8.39 4.26 -9.09
N GLU A 256 -7.44 4.99 -9.67
CA GLU A 256 -7.32 5.19 -11.12
C GLU A 256 -5.86 5.30 -11.53
N PHE A 257 -5.52 4.75 -12.69
CA PHE A 257 -4.26 4.99 -13.40
C PHE A 257 -4.36 4.51 -14.85
N GLY A 258 -3.48 5.01 -15.69
CA GLY A 258 -3.30 4.59 -17.08
C GLY A 258 -1.85 4.22 -17.36
N ASP A 259 -1.50 3.95 -18.61
CA ASP A 259 -0.13 3.86 -19.12
C ASP A 259 0.33 5.16 -19.82
N ALA A 260 -0.61 6.07 -20.05
CA ALA A 260 -0.39 7.38 -20.63
C ALA A 260 -1.39 8.39 -20.09
N HIS A 261 -1.04 9.67 -20.05
CA HIS A 261 -1.96 10.77 -19.74
C HIS A 261 -1.45 12.10 -20.32
N SER A 262 -2.35 13.07 -20.50
CA SER A 262 -2.04 14.38 -21.11
C SER A 262 -1.08 15.24 -20.30
N ASP A 263 -0.98 15.02 -18.98
CA ASP A 263 -0.06 15.74 -18.07
C ASP A 263 1.26 14.98 -17.79
N GLY A 264 1.44 13.79 -18.38
CA GLY A 264 2.61 12.93 -18.23
C GLY A 264 2.23 11.46 -18.15
N ASN A 265 3.11 10.58 -18.61
CA ASN A 265 2.86 9.14 -18.54
C ASN A 265 3.22 8.63 -17.15
N PRO A 266 2.29 8.04 -16.40
CA PRO A 266 2.60 7.44 -15.11
C PRO A 266 3.53 6.22 -15.26
N ASP A 267 4.26 5.89 -14.20
CA ASP A 267 5.07 4.66 -14.14
C ASP A 267 4.17 3.46 -13.73
N GLU A 268 3.35 2.99 -14.67
CA GLU A 268 2.38 1.91 -14.46
C GLU A 268 3.05 0.60 -14.04
N ASP A 269 4.28 0.34 -14.50
CA ASP A 269 5.06 -0.83 -14.09
C ASP A 269 5.40 -0.78 -12.59
N THR A 270 5.80 0.39 -12.08
CA THR A 270 6.03 0.58 -10.65
C THR A 270 4.71 0.58 -9.88
N ILE A 271 3.64 1.19 -10.39
CA ILE A 271 2.32 1.18 -9.74
C ILE A 271 1.88 -0.27 -9.51
N MET A 272 1.83 -1.10 -10.54
CA MET A 272 1.37 -2.48 -10.45
C MET A 272 2.31 -3.34 -9.60
N GLY A 273 3.62 -3.28 -9.84
CA GLY A 273 4.60 -4.08 -9.09
C GLY A 273 4.75 -3.65 -7.63
N HIS A 274 4.60 -2.36 -7.30
CA HIS A 274 4.73 -1.90 -5.92
C HIS A 274 3.46 -2.16 -5.10
N THR A 275 2.27 -1.94 -5.68
CA THR A 275 1.00 -2.31 -5.04
C THR A 275 0.94 -3.82 -4.78
N GLN A 276 1.41 -4.65 -5.71
CA GLN A 276 1.50 -6.11 -5.51
C GLN A 276 2.42 -6.46 -4.34
N ARG A 277 3.59 -5.85 -4.23
CA ARG A 277 4.52 -6.08 -3.11
C ARG A 277 3.96 -5.67 -1.75
N LEU A 278 3.17 -4.59 -1.72
CA LEU A 278 2.59 -4.06 -0.49
C LEU A 278 1.23 -4.67 -0.14
N GLY A 279 0.65 -5.50 -1.01
CA GLY A 279 -0.71 -6.03 -0.84
C GLY A 279 -1.79 -4.95 -0.97
N LEU A 280 -1.54 -3.90 -1.76
CA LEU A 280 -2.48 -2.80 -2.01
C LEU A 280 -3.29 -3.04 -3.28
N GLY A 281 -4.48 -2.46 -3.35
CA GLY A 281 -5.35 -2.51 -4.52
C GLY A 281 -4.91 -1.60 -5.66
N TYR A 282 -5.32 -1.94 -6.89
CA TYR A 282 -5.29 -1.03 -8.03
C TYR A 282 -6.49 -1.25 -8.96
N LEU A 283 -6.97 -0.17 -9.60
CA LEU A 283 -8.07 -0.15 -10.56
C LEU A 283 -7.66 0.67 -11.78
N GLY A 284 -7.50 0.04 -12.95
CA GLY A 284 -7.13 0.74 -14.19
C GLY A 284 -8.25 1.60 -14.75
N TRP A 285 -7.95 2.77 -15.25
CA TRP A 285 -8.88 3.60 -15.99
C TRP A 285 -8.70 3.37 -17.49
N SER A 286 -9.74 3.09 -18.25
CA SER A 286 -11.04 2.55 -17.88
C SER A 286 -11.45 1.49 -18.92
N TRP A 287 -12.54 0.71 -18.67
CA TRP A 287 -12.92 -0.42 -19.54
C TRP A 287 -13.01 -0.01 -21.01
N SER A 288 -13.82 1.00 -21.34
CA SER A 288 -13.96 1.52 -22.70
C SER A 288 -14.86 2.76 -22.72
N GLY A 289 -14.78 3.54 -23.78
CA GLY A 289 -15.67 4.66 -24.06
C GLY A 289 -15.11 6.02 -23.70
N ASN A 290 -13.80 6.12 -23.44
CA ASN A 290 -13.14 7.40 -23.34
C ASN A 290 -13.22 8.15 -24.66
N GLY A 291 -13.34 9.47 -24.60
CA GLY A 291 -13.45 10.35 -25.76
C GLY A 291 -12.72 11.67 -25.54
N GLY A 292 -12.76 12.55 -26.56
CA GLY A 292 -12.16 13.87 -26.41
C GLY A 292 -10.62 13.90 -26.45
N GLY A 293 -9.99 12.86 -27.00
CA GLY A 293 -8.54 12.78 -27.15
C GLY A 293 -7.84 11.94 -26.07
N VAL A 294 -8.62 11.27 -25.20
CA VAL A 294 -8.10 10.37 -24.17
C VAL A 294 -8.51 8.90 -24.42
N GLU A 295 -8.83 8.55 -25.66
CA GLU A 295 -9.19 7.19 -26.07
C GLU A 295 -8.06 6.17 -25.87
N TYR A 296 -6.83 6.64 -25.71
CA TYR A 296 -5.67 5.80 -25.35
C TYR A 296 -5.81 5.13 -23.97
N LEU A 297 -6.71 5.63 -23.11
CA LEU A 297 -7.01 5.02 -21.82
C LEU A 297 -8.01 3.86 -21.88
N ASP A 298 -8.63 3.61 -23.06
CA ASP A 298 -9.52 2.46 -23.23
C ASP A 298 -8.75 1.14 -23.10
N LEU A 299 -9.19 0.28 -22.18
CA LEU A 299 -8.64 -1.07 -22.02
C LEU A 299 -9.13 -2.02 -23.11
N ALA A 300 -10.38 -1.84 -23.55
CA ALA A 300 -10.98 -2.60 -24.62
C ALA A 300 -11.51 -1.67 -25.72
N VAL A 301 -11.19 -1.95 -26.98
CA VAL A 301 -11.65 -1.16 -28.12
C VAL A 301 -13.14 -1.43 -28.35
N ASP A 302 -13.97 -0.38 -28.38
CA ASP A 302 -15.40 -0.45 -28.64
C ASP A 302 -16.17 -1.41 -27.69
N PHE A 303 -15.75 -1.54 -26.44
CA PHE A 303 -16.31 -2.48 -25.45
C PHE A 303 -16.14 -3.96 -25.79
N ASP A 304 -15.20 -4.32 -26.67
CA ASP A 304 -14.96 -5.69 -27.13
C ASP A 304 -13.78 -6.33 -26.38
N ALA A 305 -14.05 -7.25 -25.48
CA ALA A 305 -13.02 -7.97 -24.70
C ALA A 305 -12.03 -8.77 -25.54
N ALA A 306 -12.38 -9.12 -26.79
CA ALA A 306 -11.47 -9.78 -27.72
C ALA A 306 -10.46 -8.80 -28.36
N ARG A 307 -10.68 -7.49 -28.18
CA ARG A 307 -9.88 -6.40 -28.76
C ARG A 307 -9.28 -5.52 -27.68
N LEU A 308 -8.49 -6.11 -26.79
CA LEU A 308 -7.76 -5.32 -25.79
C LEU A 308 -6.75 -4.38 -26.48
N SER A 309 -6.67 -3.14 -25.99
CA SER A 309 -5.61 -2.19 -26.33
C SER A 309 -4.26 -2.67 -25.80
N ASP A 310 -3.16 -1.95 -26.09
CA ASP A 310 -1.86 -2.22 -25.47
C ASP A 310 -1.95 -2.03 -23.96
N TRP A 311 -2.60 -0.97 -23.51
CA TRP A 311 -2.90 -0.73 -22.10
C TRP A 311 -3.73 -1.88 -21.49
N GLY A 312 -4.79 -2.31 -22.15
CA GLY A 312 -5.60 -3.45 -21.69
C GLY A 312 -4.78 -4.74 -21.56
N ARG A 313 -3.94 -5.06 -22.54
CA ARG A 313 -3.02 -6.20 -22.45
C ARG A 313 -2.02 -6.06 -21.32
N ARG A 314 -1.45 -4.86 -21.12
CA ARG A 314 -0.54 -4.58 -20.00
C ARG A 314 -1.21 -4.85 -18.66
N LEU A 315 -2.42 -4.30 -18.46
CA LEU A 315 -3.14 -4.40 -17.19
C LEU A 315 -3.62 -5.82 -16.87
N PHE A 316 -4.16 -6.54 -17.87
CA PHE A 316 -4.72 -7.87 -17.64
C PHE A 316 -3.69 -8.98 -17.70
N ASP A 317 -2.80 -8.96 -18.67
CA ASP A 317 -1.91 -10.08 -19.03
C ASP A 317 -0.44 -9.85 -18.63
N GLY A 318 -0.04 -8.61 -18.41
CA GLY A 318 1.35 -8.24 -18.10
C GLY A 318 1.82 -8.68 -16.72
N PRO A 319 3.09 -8.45 -16.39
CA PRO A 319 3.64 -8.70 -15.06
C PRO A 319 2.82 -7.98 -13.97
N ASP A 320 2.58 -8.67 -12.85
CA ASP A 320 1.73 -8.17 -11.75
C ASP A 320 0.29 -7.81 -12.18
N GLY A 321 -0.13 -8.27 -13.36
CA GLY A 321 -1.43 -8.01 -13.96
C GLY A 321 -2.59 -8.74 -13.30
N ILE A 322 -3.81 -8.34 -13.66
CA ILE A 322 -5.05 -8.81 -13.04
C ILE A 322 -5.16 -10.34 -13.06
N LYS A 323 -4.92 -10.99 -14.21
CA LYS A 323 -5.05 -12.46 -14.34
C LYS A 323 -4.13 -13.25 -13.41
N GLN A 324 -2.97 -12.68 -13.07
CA GLN A 324 -2.00 -13.34 -12.21
C GLN A 324 -2.27 -13.10 -10.72
N THR A 325 -2.81 -11.92 -10.37
CA THR A 325 -2.80 -11.40 -9.01
C THR A 325 -4.18 -11.30 -8.37
N ALA A 326 -5.27 -11.24 -9.15
CA ALA A 326 -6.62 -11.16 -8.61
C ALA A 326 -7.01 -12.46 -7.88
N ARG A 327 -7.67 -12.28 -6.73
CA ARG A 327 -8.33 -13.35 -5.99
C ARG A 327 -9.75 -12.92 -5.71
N GLU A 328 -10.71 -13.83 -5.87
CA GLU A 328 -12.10 -13.54 -5.63
C GLU A 328 -12.35 -13.31 -4.14
N ALA A 329 -13.24 -12.37 -3.80
CA ALA A 329 -13.65 -12.17 -2.41
C ALA A 329 -14.33 -13.43 -1.88
N SER A 330 -13.97 -13.86 -0.68
CA SER A 330 -14.43 -15.13 -0.12
C SER A 330 -15.94 -15.18 0.12
N VAL A 331 -16.59 -14.02 0.16
CA VAL A 331 -18.07 -13.91 0.23
C VAL A 331 -18.78 -14.52 -0.99
N TYR A 332 -18.09 -14.70 -2.10
CA TYR A 332 -18.59 -15.36 -3.30
C TYR A 332 -18.27 -16.86 -3.35
N SER A 333 -17.35 -17.31 -2.54
CA SER A 333 -17.09 -18.73 -2.33
C SER A 333 -18.28 -19.25 -1.52
N GLY A 334 -19.23 -19.94 -2.18
CA GLY A 334 -20.32 -20.59 -1.45
C GLY A 334 -19.75 -21.48 -0.33
N SER A 335 -20.60 -22.01 0.56
CA SER A 335 -20.26 -22.86 1.73
C SER A 335 -19.48 -24.17 1.40
N GLY A 336 -18.63 -24.15 0.42
CA GLY A 336 -17.70 -25.15 -0.09
C GLY A 336 -16.36 -24.57 -0.54
N GLY A 337 -16.11 -23.25 -0.37
CA GLY A 337 -14.78 -22.68 -0.54
C GLY A 337 -13.89 -23.06 0.66
N ASP A 338 -12.59 -23.19 0.39
CA ASP A 338 -11.61 -23.45 1.44
C ASP A 338 -11.64 -22.34 2.50
N THR A 339 -11.93 -22.72 3.73
CA THR A 339 -11.95 -21.85 4.91
C THR A 339 -10.88 -22.26 5.92
N GLN A 340 -10.09 -23.28 5.58
CA GLN A 340 -9.04 -23.78 6.43
C GLN A 340 -7.76 -23.00 6.19
N ALA A 341 -7.28 -22.29 7.21
CA ALA A 341 -6.02 -21.57 7.09
C ALA A 341 -4.84 -22.56 7.10
N PRO A 342 -3.75 -22.24 6.36
CA PRO A 342 -2.53 -23.03 6.43
C PRO A 342 -2.03 -23.22 7.86
N THR A 343 -1.29 -24.31 8.08
CA THR A 343 -0.57 -24.51 9.34
C THR A 343 0.44 -23.39 9.55
N THR A 344 0.79 -23.11 10.79
CA THR A 344 1.83 -22.13 11.13
C THR A 344 3.16 -22.48 10.44
N PRO A 345 3.79 -21.58 9.69
CA PRO A 345 5.14 -21.80 9.17
C PRO A 345 6.14 -22.06 10.30
N GLY A 346 7.17 -22.83 10.01
CA GLY A 346 8.26 -23.02 10.97
C GLY A 346 8.95 -21.69 11.30
N ARG A 347 9.58 -21.61 12.48
CA ARG A 347 10.37 -20.42 12.88
C ARG A 347 11.44 -20.13 11.83
N PRO A 348 11.56 -18.89 11.34
CA PRO A 348 12.63 -18.52 10.42
C PRO A 348 14.02 -18.73 11.02
N THR A 349 14.99 -19.06 10.16
CA THR A 349 16.41 -19.06 10.45
C THR A 349 17.06 -17.95 9.66
N ALA A 350 17.86 -17.13 10.34
CA ALA A 350 18.63 -16.06 9.71
C ALA A 350 20.01 -16.58 9.29
N SER A 351 20.41 -16.24 8.08
CA SER A 351 21.74 -16.52 7.50
C SER A 351 22.22 -15.32 6.68
N ASP A 352 23.45 -15.35 6.19
CA ASP A 352 24.02 -14.29 5.34
C ASP A 352 23.80 -12.89 5.94
N VAL A 353 24.02 -12.76 7.26
CA VAL A 353 23.78 -11.54 8.03
C VAL A 353 24.82 -10.50 7.63
N ARG A 354 24.37 -9.44 6.94
CA ARG A 354 25.20 -8.33 6.47
C ARG A 354 24.84 -7.05 7.21
N ALA A 355 25.55 -5.97 6.94
CA ALA A 355 25.27 -4.67 7.55
C ALA A 355 23.89 -4.11 7.17
N ASN A 356 23.40 -4.41 5.98
CA ASN A 356 22.15 -3.86 5.44
C ASN A 356 21.15 -4.90 4.95
N SER A 357 21.42 -6.20 5.16
CA SER A 357 20.54 -7.28 4.73
C SER A 357 20.69 -8.55 5.55
N VAL A 358 19.66 -9.40 5.52
CA VAL A 358 19.67 -10.73 6.10
C VAL A 358 18.91 -11.69 5.20
N ALA A 359 19.41 -12.89 4.99
CA ALA A 359 18.67 -13.95 4.35
C ALA A 359 17.89 -14.74 5.43
N LEU A 360 16.61 -14.99 5.14
CA LEU A 360 15.72 -15.77 5.99
C LEU A 360 15.30 -17.03 5.25
N SER A 361 15.20 -18.15 5.95
CA SER A 361 14.60 -19.39 5.44
C SER A 361 13.78 -20.05 6.55
N TRP A 362 12.70 -20.73 6.17
CA TRP A 362 11.76 -21.34 7.12
C TRP A 362 11.22 -22.68 6.64
N PRO A 363 10.86 -23.59 7.54
CA PRO A 363 10.11 -24.79 7.20
C PRO A 363 8.74 -24.43 6.64
N ALA A 364 8.36 -25.10 5.54
CA ALA A 364 7.10 -24.88 4.86
C ALA A 364 5.89 -25.13 5.79
N ALA A 365 4.84 -24.35 5.62
CA ALA A 365 3.51 -24.67 6.11
C ALA A 365 2.83 -25.68 5.17
N THR A 366 1.79 -26.35 5.65
CA THR A 366 0.92 -27.24 4.89
C THR A 366 -0.50 -26.73 4.93
N ASP A 367 -1.27 -27.06 3.91
CA ASP A 367 -2.67 -26.72 3.77
C ASP A 367 -3.38 -27.78 2.93
N ASP A 368 -4.68 -27.95 3.08
CA ASP A 368 -5.45 -28.97 2.35
C ASP A 368 -5.66 -28.63 0.88
N THR A 369 -5.64 -27.33 0.51
CA THR A 369 -5.67 -26.85 -0.88
C THR A 369 -4.30 -26.35 -1.35
N GLY A 370 -3.34 -26.17 -0.45
CA GLY A 370 -1.95 -25.82 -0.70
C GLY A 370 -1.59 -24.37 -0.38
N VAL A 371 -0.35 -24.17 0.09
CA VAL A 371 0.21 -22.85 0.39
C VAL A 371 0.68 -22.18 -0.89
N THR A 372 0.21 -20.96 -1.16
CA THR A 372 0.55 -20.20 -2.37
C THR A 372 1.56 -19.07 -2.12
N ALA A 373 1.65 -18.56 -0.89
CA ALA A 373 2.55 -17.46 -0.55
C ALA A 373 2.96 -17.47 0.94
N TYR A 374 4.05 -16.76 1.24
CA TYR A 374 4.52 -16.44 2.57
C TYR A 374 4.73 -14.93 2.71
N ASP A 375 4.14 -14.34 3.76
CA ASP A 375 4.37 -12.94 4.13
C ASP A 375 5.46 -12.88 5.20
N VAL A 376 6.54 -12.21 4.91
CA VAL A 376 7.59 -11.90 5.89
C VAL A 376 7.26 -10.56 6.54
N VAL A 377 7.19 -10.55 7.85
CA VAL A 377 6.91 -9.34 8.64
C VAL A 377 8.07 -9.04 9.60
N ARG A 378 8.33 -7.75 9.80
CA ARG A 378 9.17 -7.26 10.88
C ARG A 378 8.30 -7.08 12.13
N VAL A 379 8.81 -7.50 13.28
CA VAL A 379 8.11 -7.48 14.56
C VAL A 379 8.82 -6.53 15.52
N ASP A 380 8.16 -5.43 15.87
CA ASP A 380 8.65 -4.43 16.81
C ASP A 380 7.71 -4.38 18.04
N GLY A 381 7.95 -5.26 19.01
CA GLY A 381 7.05 -5.46 20.16
C GLY A 381 5.72 -6.07 19.74
N THR A 382 4.63 -5.32 19.88
CA THR A 382 3.28 -5.73 19.43
C THR A 382 2.97 -5.26 17.99
N ARG A 383 3.81 -4.40 17.42
CA ARG A 383 3.61 -3.85 16.06
C ARG A 383 4.30 -4.72 15.02
N GLU A 384 3.62 -4.95 13.91
CA GLU A 384 4.16 -5.63 12.75
C GLU A 384 4.18 -4.69 11.54
N SER A 385 5.15 -4.88 10.67
CA SER A 385 5.24 -4.20 9.38
C SER A 385 5.61 -5.21 8.29
N ALA A 386 4.90 -5.17 7.16
CA ALA A 386 5.18 -6.01 6.02
C ALA A 386 6.58 -5.71 5.46
N VAL A 387 7.31 -6.75 5.12
CA VAL A 387 8.66 -6.67 4.52
C VAL A 387 8.62 -7.12 3.07
N THR A 388 8.12 -8.32 2.82
CA THR A 388 8.01 -8.90 1.47
C THR A 388 7.07 -10.09 1.49
N THR A 389 6.51 -10.42 0.33
CA THR A 389 5.75 -11.64 0.07
C THR A 389 6.48 -12.50 -0.97
N THR A 390 6.52 -13.80 -0.79
CA THR A 390 7.20 -14.75 -1.69
C THR A 390 6.47 -16.10 -1.73
N ALA A 391 6.51 -16.79 -2.85
CA ALA A 391 6.06 -18.18 -2.94
C ALA A 391 7.10 -19.19 -2.41
N ALA A 392 8.36 -18.77 -2.26
CA ALA A 392 9.44 -19.62 -1.76
C ALA A 392 9.48 -19.64 -0.22
N THR A 393 10.10 -20.65 0.34
CA THR A 393 10.34 -20.76 1.80
C THR A 393 11.60 -20.03 2.25
N SER A 394 12.00 -18.99 1.51
CA SER A 394 13.13 -18.13 1.81
C SER A 394 12.95 -16.73 1.21
N ALA A 395 13.54 -15.73 1.85
CA ALA A 395 13.57 -14.35 1.35
C ALA A 395 14.84 -13.64 1.83
N THR A 396 15.29 -12.63 1.07
CA THR A 396 16.32 -11.70 1.53
C THR A 396 15.67 -10.37 1.89
N VAL A 397 15.83 -9.97 3.15
CA VAL A 397 15.39 -8.66 3.65
C VAL A 397 16.56 -7.68 3.48
N SER A 398 16.33 -6.60 2.74
CA SER A 398 17.33 -5.56 2.45
C SER A 398 16.91 -4.20 3.02
N GLY A 399 17.80 -3.20 2.96
CA GLY A 399 17.51 -1.86 3.46
C GLY A 399 17.58 -1.72 4.99
N LEU A 400 18.21 -2.66 5.65
CA LEU A 400 18.40 -2.65 7.10
C LEU A 400 19.53 -1.70 7.51
N THR A 401 19.48 -1.22 8.73
CA THR A 401 20.56 -0.42 9.37
C THR A 401 21.60 -1.36 9.99
N ALA A 402 22.87 -1.03 9.85
CA ALA A 402 23.98 -1.78 10.45
C ALA A 402 23.93 -1.81 11.99
N ALA A 403 24.50 -2.84 12.59
CA ALA A 403 24.59 -3.04 14.05
C ALA A 403 23.23 -2.90 14.79
N THR A 404 22.12 -3.18 14.10
CA THR A 404 20.77 -2.95 14.60
C THR A 404 20.05 -4.28 14.81
N PRO A 405 19.41 -4.51 15.98
CA PRO A 405 18.59 -5.69 16.21
C PRO A 405 17.26 -5.60 15.45
N TYR A 406 16.86 -6.69 14.82
CA TYR A 406 15.60 -6.88 14.13
C TYR A 406 14.96 -8.19 14.55
N SER A 407 13.63 -8.25 14.52
CA SER A 407 12.88 -9.50 14.66
C SER A 407 11.99 -9.69 13.45
N PHE A 408 11.98 -10.91 12.89
CA PHE A 408 11.18 -11.28 11.73
C PHE A 408 10.34 -12.51 12.01
N ALA A 409 9.13 -12.53 11.48
CA ALA A 409 8.21 -13.66 11.51
C ALA A 409 7.59 -13.87 10.12
N VAL A 410 6.93 -15.01 9.94
CA VAL A 410 6.35 -15.40 8.66
C VAL A 410 4.94 -15.91 8.87
N TYR A 411 4.06 -15.58 7.94
CA TYR A 411 2.72 -16.16 7.79
C TYR A 411 2.66 -16.92 6.47
N ALA A 412 1.86 -17.97 6.38
CA ALA A 412 1.52 -18.63 5.13
C ALA A 412 0.14 -18.19 4.65
N ARG A 413 -0.09 -18.21 3.34
CA ARG A 413 -1.39 -18.02 2.70
C ARG A 413 -1.68 -19.15 1.71
N ASP A 414 -2.94 -19.54 1.62
CA ASP A 414 -3.46 -20.43 0.57
C ASP A 414 -4.00 -19.64 -0.64
N ALA A 415 -4.61 -20.35 -1.58
CA ALA A 415 -5.22 -19.76 -2.77
C ALA A 415 -6.56 -19.07 -2.47
N ALA A 416 -7.25 -19.45 -1.38
CA ALA A 416 -8.49 -18.81 -0.96
C ALA A 416 -8.26 -17.51 -0.17
N GLY A 417 -6.99 -17.22 0.21
CA GLY A 417 -6.62 -16.05 0.97
C GLY A 417 -6.58 -16.28 2.48
N ASN A 418 -6.87 -17.50 2.98
CA ASN A 418 -6.76 -17.78 4.40
C ASN A 418 -5.31 -17.64 4.84
N ARG A 419 -5.10 -17.01 5.99
CA ARG A 419 -3.78 -16.72 6.55
C ARG A 419 -3.53 -17.56 7.79
N SER A 420 -2.38 -18.19 7.85
CA SER A 420 -1.96 -18.99 9.01
C SER A 420 -1.78 -18.15 10.27
N PRO A 421 -1.73 -18.77 11.45
CA PRO A 421 -1.12 -18.14 12.62
C PRO A 421 0.34 -17.76 12.32
N ARG A 422 0.82 -16.73 13.02
CA ARG A 422 2.20 -16.23 12.87
C ARG A 422 3.22 -17.26 13.38
N SER A 423 4.31 -17.43 12.65
CA SER A 423 5.46 -18.20 13.15
C SER A 423 6.08 -17.57 14.40
N ALA A 424 6.82 -18.35 15.17
CA ALA A 424 7.72 -17.78 16.16
C ALA A 424 8.74 -16.85 15.48
N ALA A 425 9.01 -15.68 16.07
CA ALA A 425 9.94 -14.73 15.49
C ALA A 425 11.40 -15.17 15.66
N VAL A 426 12.23 -14.86 14.66
CA VAL A 426 13.70 -14.91 14.76
C VAL A 426 14.21 -13.51 15.04
N SER A 427 15.09 -13.39 16.04
CA SER A 427 15.82 -12.12 16.29
C SER A 427 17.22 -12.25 15.71
N VAL A 428 17.67 -11.20 15.02
CA VAL A 428 18.98 -11.12 14.40
C VAL A 428 19.50 -9.69 14.52
N THR A 429 20.79 -9.53 14.81
CA THR A 429 21.43 -8.22 14.74
C THR A 429 22.24 -8.17 13.44
N THR A 430 21.98 -7.15 12.61
CA THR A 430 22.77 -6.93 11.38
C THR A 430 24.24 -6.76 11.74
N ALA A 431 25.11 -7.17 10.82
CA ALA A 431 26.55 -7.03 11.03
C ALA A 431 26.95 -5.56 11.24
N ASP A 432 28.01 -5.33 12.01
CA ASP A 432 28.61 -4.02 12.10
C ASP A 432 29.01 -3.53 10.70
N GLY A 433 28.69 -2.28 10.36
CA GLY A 433 29.13 -1.65 9.11
C GLY A 433 30.63 -1.43 9.01
N THR A 434 31.38 -1.93 9.99
CA THR A 434 32.83 -1.77 10.16
C THR A 434 33.66 -2.96 9.63
N ALA A 435 33.16 -3.72 8.65
CA ALA A 435 34.08 -4.53 7.84
C ALA A 435 35.00 -3.56 7.08
N ALA A 436 36.05 -3.10 7.74
CA ALA A 436 37.06 -2.24 7.17
C ALA A 436 37.68 -2.94 5.97
N GLY A 437 37.59 -2.33 4.77
CA GLY A 437 38.62 -2.58 3.79
C GLY A 437 38.25 -3.35 2.53
N THR A 438 36.95 -3.50 2.14
CA THR A 438 36.63 -4.05 0.82
C THR A 438 36.32 -2.97 -0.23
N CYS A 439 36.45 -1.68 0.12
CA CYS A 439 36.31 -0.57 -0.81
C CYS A 439 37.30 0.57 -0.53
N ALA A 440 37.66 1.27 -1.58
CA ALA A 440 38.39 2.53 -1.51
C ALA A 440 37.66 3.57 -2.36
N VAL A 441 37.60 4.82 -1.86
CA VAL A 441 36.96 5.92 -2.57
C VAL A 441 37.96 7.04 -2.82
N THR A 442 38.10 7.41 -4.09
CA THR A 442 38.82 8.61 -4.51
C THR A 442 37.80 9.70 -4.80
N TYR A 443 37.93 10.85 -4.16
CA TYR A 443 37.09 12.04 -4.39
C TYR A 443 37.96 13.17 -4.90
N ARG A 444 37.77 13.58 -6.14
CA ARG A 444 38.51 14.67 -6.78
C ARG A 444 37.63 15.89 -6.90
N LEU A 445 37.98 16.94 -6.19
CA LEU A 445 37.26 18.21 -6.16
C LEU A 445 37.91 19.20 -7.11
N SER A 446 37.11 19.80 -8.00
CA SER A 446 37.44 21.02 -8.75
C SER A 446 36.63 22.16 -8.14
N ASP A 447 37.31 23.10 -7.50
CA ASP A 447 36.72 24.17 -6.69
C ASP A 447 36.81 25.53 -7.41
N TRP A 448 35.68 26.21 -7.55
CA TRP A 448 35.58 27.57 -8.11
C TRP A 448 34.97 28.57 -7.12
N GLY A 449 35.11 28.30 -5.83
CA GLY A 449 34.62 29.16 -4.75
C GLY A 449 33.14 28.95 -4.45
N THR A 450 32.25 29.50 -5.25
CA THR A 450 30.79 29.36 -5.06
C THR A 450 30.18 28.18 -5.80
N SER A 451 30.97 27.45 -6.59
CA SER A 451 30.55 26.25 -7.30
C SER A 451 31.67 25.21 -7.33
N PHE A 452 31.32 23.97 -7.59
CA PHE A 452 32.29 22.86 -7.65
C PHE A 452 31.84 21.78 -8.63
N ASN A 453 32.83 21.02 -9.13
CA ASN A 453 32.64 19.69 -9.67
C ASN A 453 33.38 18.68 -8.80
N ALA A 454 32.84 17.48 -8.69
CA ALA A 454 33.51 16.38 -8.03
C ALA A 454 33.40 15.10 -8.87
N ASP A 455 34.56 14.44 -9.05
CA ASP A 455 34.63 13.10 -9.62
C ASP A 455 34.86 12.10 -8.48
N VAL A 456 33.98 11.11 -8.37
CA VAL A 456 34.00 10.09 -7.33
C VAL A 456 34.25 8.73 -7.97
N THR A 457 35.33 8.06 -7.56
CA THR A 457 35.63 6.70 -8.00
C THR A 457 35.54 5.74 -6.81
N ILE A 458 34.71 4.72 -6.96
CA ILE A 458 34.55 3.64 -5.99
C ILE A 458 35.33 2.44 -6.52
N ARG A 459 36.32 1.97 -5.78
CA ARG A 459 37.06 0.75 -6.07
C ARG A 459 36.63 -0.37 -5.13
N ASN A 460 36.25 -1.51 -5.67
CA ASN A 460 36.06 -2.73 -4.91
C ASN A 460 37.42 -3.40 -4.68
N THR A 461 37.91 -3.38 -3.45
CA THR A 461 39.18 -4.02 -3.06
C THR A 461 38.98 -5.44 -2.53
N GLY A 462 37.72 -5.93 -2.50
CA GLY A 462 37.37 -7.29 -2.11
C GLY A 462 37.52 -8.29 -3.24
N THR A 463 37.28 -9.55 -2.91
CA THR A 463 37.42 -10.71 -3.82
C THR A 463 36.14 -11.10 -4.54
N THR A 464 35.00 -10.47 -4.18
CA THR A 464 33.67 -10.70 -4.78
C THR A 464 33.14 -9.44 -5.41
N ALA A 465 32.33 -9.56 -6.48
CA ALA A 465 31.69 -8.41 -7.11
C ALA A 465 30.65 -7.77 -6.15
N VAL A 466 30.58 -6.45 -6.14
CA VAL A 466 29.54 -5.68 -5.44
C VAL A 466 28.43 -5.38 -6.47
N LYS A 467 27.21 -5.86 -6.21
CA LYS A 467 26.01 -5.57 -7.02
C LYS A 467 25.10 -4.64 -6.25
N GLY A 468 24.42 -3.73 -6.97
CA GLY A 468 23.47 -2.81 -6.37
C GLY A 468 24.14 -1.92 -5.32
N TRP A 469 25.18 -1.20 -5.72
CA TRP A 469 25.95 -0.38 -4.77
C TRP A 469 25.24 0.92 -4.40
N GLN A 470 25.41 1.31 -3.14
CA GLN A 470 25.01 2.59 -2.57
C GLN A 470 26.20 3.18 -1.81
N LEU A 471 26.56 4.41 -2.13
CA LEU A 471 27.62 5.16 -1.43
C LEU A 471 27.00 6.31 -0.64
N ASP A 472 27.18 6.31 0.67
CA ASP A 472 26.75 7.40 1.56
C ASP A 472 27.97 8.21 2.02
N PHE A 473 27.82 9.54 2.03
CA PHE A 473 28.84 10.49 2.51
C PHE A 473 28.20 11.83 2.88
N ALA A 474 28.94 12.72 3.55
CA ALA A 474 28.43 14.03 3.94
C ALA A 474 29.31 15.16 3.41
N PHE A 475 28.69 16.20 2.90
CA PHE A 475 29.39 17.46 2.66
C PHE A 475 29.82 18.11 3.97
N PRO A 476 31.07 18.61 4.07
CA PRO A 476 31.57 19.21 5.31
C PRO A 476 31.09 20.64 5.55
N GLY A 477 30.37 21.26 4.62
CA GLY A 477 29.96 22.67 4.68
C GLY A 477 28.61 22.94 4.02
N GLY A 478 28.42 24.18 3.56
CA GLY A 478 27.20 24.66 2.92
C GLY A 478 27.07 24.29 1.44
N GLN A 479 27.54 23.13 1.06
CA GLN A 479 27.51 22.63 -0.32
C GLN A 479 26.12 22.09 -0.66
N THR A 480 25.64 22.41 -1.88
CA THR A 480 24.36 21.94 -2.41
C THR A 480 24.58 21.27 -3.76
N LEU A 481 24.04 20.07 -3.93
CA LEU A 481 24.07 19.32 -5.17
C LEU A 481 23.14 20.00 -6.21
N ASN A 482 23.64 20.22 -7.42
CA ASN A 482 22.84 20.71 -8.53
C ASN A 482 22.51 19.59 -9.53
N SER A 483 23.50 18.76 -9.90
CA SER A 483 23.28 17.60 -10.77
C SER A 483 24.36 16.53 -10.58
N ALA A 484 24.07 15.31 -11.06
CA ALA A 484 25.01 14.19 -11.07
C ALA A 484 24.88 13.41 -12.39
N TRP A 485 25.91 12.62 -12.74
CA TRP A 485 25.93 11.73 -13.91
C TRP A 485 26.64 10.42 -13.59
N ASN A 486 26.22 9.33 -14.23
CA ASN A 486 26.64 7.95 -14.00
C ASN A 486 26.30 7.38 -12.62
N ALA A 487 25.50 8.09 -11.81
CA ALA A 487 24.87 7.64 -10.60
C ALA A 487 23.65 8.54 -10.29
N ARG A 488 22.70 8.04 -9.56
CA ARG A 488 21.62 8.83 -8.97
C ARG A 488 22.11 9.33 -7.61
N VAL A 489 22.17 10.64 -7.44
CA VAL A 489 22.63 11.25 -6.18
C VAL A 489 21.52 12.10 -5.59
N THR A 490 21.18 11.82 -4.33
CA THR A 490 20.22 12.61 -3.55
C THR A 490 20.92 13.27 -2.38
N GLN A 491 20.43 14.45 -1.98
CA GLN A 491 20.94 15.19 -0.83
C GLN A 491 19.83 15.49 0.17
N GLN A 492 20.09 15.23 1.46
CA GLN A 492 19.24 15.64 2.57
C GLN A 492 20.09 16.36 3.62
N GLY A 493 19.95 17.67 3.71
CA GLY A 493 20.87 18.51 4.51
C GLY A 493 22.30 18.37 4.00
N THR A 494 23.23 17.94 4.84
CA THR A 494 24.62 17.67 4.45
C THR A 494 24.85 16.25 3.95
N GLN A 495 23.88 15.33 4.14
CA GLN A 495 24.01 13.91 3.78
C GLN A 495 23.71 13.71 2.30
N LEU A 496 24.57 12.94 1.62
CA LEU A 496 24.41 12.52 0.25
C LEU A 496 24.34 11.00 0.17
N ARG A 497 23.49 10.54 -0.73
CA ARG A 497 23.38 9.15 -1.11
C ARG A 497 23.50 9.03 -2.62
N ALA A 498 24.51 8.32 -3.08
CA ALA A 498 24.70 7.96 -4.48
C ALA A 498 24.34 6.48 -4.69
N THR A 499 23.52 6.17 -5.69
CA THR A 499 23.18 4.81 -6.09
C THR A 499 23.54 4.59 -7.55
N HIS A 500 23.73 3.34 -7.93
CA HIS A 500 24.10 2.97 -9.31
C HIS A 500 23.01 3.33 -10.32
N GLU A 501 23.42 3.51 -11.57
CA GLU A 501 22.57 3.39 -12.76
C GLU A 501 22.57 1.95 -13.26
N PRO A 502 21.62 1.52 -14.11
CA PRO A 502 21.58 0.14 -14.61
C PRO A 502 22.90 -0.36 -15.23
N TRP A 503 23.64 0.53 -15.91
CA TRP A 503 24.92 0.20 -16.54
C TRP A 503 26.12 0.29 -15.60
N THR A 504 25.96 0.80 -14.39
CA THR A 504 27.01 0.87 -13.35
C THR A 504 26.69 0.00 -12.13
N GLU A 505 25.65 -0.84 -12.18
CA GLU A 505 25.13 -1.64 -11.06
C GLU A 505 26.20 -2.51 -10.39
N THR A 506 27.14 -3.04 -11.17
CA THR A 506 28.11 -4.03 -10.68
C THR A 506 29.52 -3.46 -10.65
N ILE A 507 30.20 -3.55 -9.48
CA ILE A 507 31.64 -3.30 -9.34
C ILE A 507 32.35 -4.66 -9.24
N PRO A 508 33.05 -5.12 -10.28
CA PRO A 508 33.77 -6.40 -10.22
C PRO A 508 34.79 -6.43 -9.08
N ALA A 509 35.20 -7.63 -8.65
CA ALA A 509 36.31 -7.80 -7.72
C ALA A 509 37.58 -7.13 -8.26
N GLY A 510 38.21 -6.24 -7.50
CA GLY A 510 39.36 -5.44 -7.93
C GLY A 510 39.04 -4.31 -8.92
N GLY A 511 37.79 -4.22 -9.42
CA GLY A 511 37.35 -3.22 -10.37
C GLY A 511 36.88 -1.91 -9.73
N SER A 512 36.47 -0.95 -10.58
CA SER A 512 36.00 0.35 -10.13
C SER A 512 34.83 0.84 -10.98
N VAL A 513 33.98 1.70 -10.39
CA VAL A 513 33.00 2.54 -11.08
C VAL A 513 33.24 4.00 -10.70
N SER A 514 32.89 4.91 -11.60
CA SER A 514 33.03 6.35 -11.35
C SER A 514 31.76 7.09 -11.73
N PHE A 515 31.43 8.11 -10.96
CA PHE A 515 30.37 9.06 -11.24
C PHE A 515 30.85 10.48 -10.96
N GLY A 516 30.17 11.45 -11.52
CA GLY A 516 30.47 12.85 -11.28
C GLY A 516 29.26 13.61 -10.76
N MET A 517 29.50 14.73 -10.13
CA MET A 517 28.46 15.66 -9.69
C MET A 517 28.95 17.10 -9.71
N ASN A 518 28.01 18.03 -9.82
CA ASN A 518 28.29 19.44 -9.64
C ASN A 518 27.37 20.07 -8.60
N GLY A 519 27.80 21.18 -8.04
CA GLY A 519 27.05 21.86 -7.02
C GLY A 519 27.48 23.31 -6.79
N SER A 520 26.74 23.96 -5.91
CA SER A 520 27.04 25.31 -5.41
C SER A 520 27.41 25.26 -3.92
N SER A 521 28.04 26.33 -3.42
CA SER A 521 28.41 26.43 -2.00
C SER A 521 28.29 27.87 -1.51
N THR A 522 27.84 28.01 -0.27
CA THR A 522 27.76 29.30 0.42
C THR A 522 28.89 29.52 1.44
N GLY A 523 29.72 28.49 1.70
CA GLY A 523 30.76 28.54 2.75
C GLY A 523 32.08 27.85 2.40
N GLY A 524 32.38 27.69 1.09
CA GLY A 524 33.55 26.97 0.59
C GLY A 524 33.29 25.48 0.33
N ASN A 525 34.09 24.88 -0.55
CA ASN A 525 33.93 23.51 -1.00
C ASN A 525 34.94 22.61 -0.28
N GLY A 526 34.45 21.64 0.50
CA GLY A 526 35.28 20.68 1.21
C GLY A 526 35.14 19.26 0.66
N VAL A 527 36.13 18.43 0.95
CA VAL A 527 36.10 16.98 0.61
C VAL A 527 35.45 16.23 1.77
N PRO A 528 34.49 15.30 1.51
CA PRO A 528 33.89 14.46 2.53
C PRO A 528 34.90 13.75 3.41
N ALA A 529 34.63 13.70 4.72
CA ALA A 529 35.54 13.11 5.69
C ALA A 529 35.56 11.58 5.62
N ALA A 530 34.41 10.97 5.33
CA ALA A 530 34.23 9.52 5.30
C ALA A 530 33.25 9.12 4.21
N PHE A 531 33.35 7.87 3.75
CA PHE A 531 32.48 7.23 2.78
C PHE A 531 32.09 5.84 3.29
N THR A 532 30.83 5.45 3.06
CA THR A 532 30.35 4.10 3.34
C THR A 532 29.71 3.50 2.09
N LEU A 533 30.16 2.32 1.70
CA LEU A 533 29.61 1.56 0.57
C LEU A 533 28.75 0.42 1.13
N ASN A 534 27.43 0.44 0.81
CA ASN A 534 26.46 -0.52 1.36
C ASN A 534 26.56 -0.66 2.89
N GLY A 535 26.80 0.47 3.59
CA GLY A 535 26.95 0.52 5.05
C GLY A 535 28.34 0.17 5.59
N ALA A 536 29.29 -0.29 4.75
CA ALA A 536 30.67 -0.58 5.14
C ALA A 536 31.58 0.62 4.90
N SER A 537 32.46 0.97 5.87
CA SER A 537 33.41 2.07 5.72
C SER A 537 34.45 1.78 4.64
N CYS A 538 34.66 2.74 3.72
CA CYS A 538 35.68 2.69 2.70
C CYS A 538 36.95 3.43 3.10
N ALA A 539 38.10 2.93 2.64
CA ALA A 539 39.34 3.69 2.68
C ALA A 539 39.25 4.92 1.76
N LYS A 540 39.82 6.06 2.17
CA LYS A 540 40.05 7.19 1.26
C LYS A 540 41.36 6.94 0.50
N SER A 541 41.35 7.10 -0.82
CA SER A 541 42.50 6.92 -1.71
C SER A 541 42.79 8.15 -2.54
#